data_acd1d2708562df7c1ca7e0e01154e744
#
_entry.id   acd1d2708562df7c1ca7e0e01154e744
#
_cell.length_a   1.000
_cell.length_b   1.000
_cell.length_c   1.000
_cell.angle_alpha   90.00
_cell.angle_beta   90.00
_cell.angle_gamma   90.00
#
_symmetry.space_group_name_H-M   'P 1'
#
loop_
_entity.id
_entity.type
_entity.pdbx_description
1 polymer ?
#
loop_
_entity_poly.entity_id
_entity_poly.type
_entity_poly.pdbx_seq_one_letter_code
_entity_poly.pdbx_strand_id
1 'polypeptide(L)'
;GQMVQGGQNIFFAQLADSANIAHFSADATRYFSGEFIFMIFGLPGAALAMYQCAKPEKKKQAGGLLLSAALACMATGITEPLEFSFLFVAPALFAVQVVLAGSAYMIAHMLNIAVGLTFSGGFLDFFLFGILQGNAKTSWMRVIPVGIIYFFLYYFIFKFMIKKFDFKTPGREDDDVETKLYTKADVNARKEAQNGAVEAGSSDPVSEAITRGLGGKKNISDVDCCATRLR
;
A
#
# COMPACT_ATOMS: atom_id res chain seq x y z
N GLY A 1 -33.81 11.23 -12.67
CA GLY A 1 -32.52 10.57 -12.69
C GLY A 1 -32.26 9.89 -11.35
N GLN A 2 -31.70 8.71 -11.36
CA GLN A 2 -31.30 8.03 -10.12
C GLN A 2 -30.12 8.80 -9.49
N MET A 3 -30.21 9.02 -8.19
CA MET A 3 -29.11 9.64 -7.43
C MET A 3 -28.02 8.58 -7.19
N VAL A 4 -26.83 8.79 -7.76
CA VAL A 4 -25.68 7.89 -7.62
C VAL A 4 -24.87 8.33 -6.41
N GLN A 5 -24.57 7.41 -5.49
CA GLN A 5 -23.78 7.67 -4.27
C GLN A 5 -22.50 6.83 -4.28
N GLY A 6 -21.43 7.39 -3.67
CA GLY A 6 -20.12 6.77 -3.61
C GLY A 6 -19.20 7.20 -4.76
N GLY A 7 -17.96 7.59 -4.42
CA GLY A 7 -17.01 8.17 -5.38
C GLY A 7 -16.75 7.27 -6.60
N GLN A 8 -16.55 5.99 -6.39
CA GLN A 8 -16.34 5.02 -7.46
C GLN A 8 -17.58 4.86 -8.35
N ASN A 9 -18.77 4.76 -7.76
CA ASN A 9 -20.03 4.64 -8.51
C ASN A 9 -20.30 5.90 -9.35
N ILE A 10 -20.03 7.09 -8.79
CA ILE A 10 -20.15 8.36 -9.51
C ILE A 10 -19.19 8.39 -10.70
N PHE A 11 -17.93 7.97 -10.50
CA PHE A 11 -16.95 7.91 -11.57
C PHE A 11 -17.43 6.98 -12.71
N PHE A 12 -17.89 5.76 -12.40
CA PHE A 12 -18.37 4.80 -13.40
C PHE A 12 -19.66 5.24 -14.09
N ALA A 13 -20.55 5.93 -13.39
CA ALA A 13 -21.72 6.55 -14.02
C ALA A 13 -21.32 7.63 -15.03
N GLN A 14 -20.34 8.47 -14.68
CA GLN A 14 -19.77 9.47 -15.58
C GLN A 14 -19.00 8.82 -16.75
N LEU A 15 -18.29 7.73 -16.51
CA LEU A 15 -17.59 6.97 -17.55
C LEU A 15 -18.57 6.38 -18.56
N ALA A 16 -19.70 5.83 -18.12
CA ALA A 16 -20.74 5.29 -18.98
C ALA A 16 -21.38 6.37 -19.88
N ASP A 17 -21.46 7.61 -19.42
CA ASP A 17 -21.96 8.78 -20.16
C ASP A 17 -20.82 9.72 -20.60
N SER A 18 -19.66 9.17 -20.86
CA SER A 18 -18.44 9.93 -21.10
C SER A 18 -18.52 10.87 -22.33
N ALA A 19 -19.42 10.60 -23.27
CA ALA A 19 -19.66 11.46 -24.43
C ALA A 19 -20.22 12.84 -24.03
N ASN A 20 -21.00 12.91 -22.96
CA ASN A 20 -21.65 14.12 -22.47
C ASN A 20 -20.90 14.78 -21.31
N ILE A 21 -19.82 14.16 -20.82
CA ILE A 21 -19.03 14.65 -19.68
C ILE A 21 -17.74 15.30 -20.19
N ALA A 22 -17.56 16.58 -19.91
CA ALA A 22 -16.35 17.31 -20.30
C ALA A 22 -15.15 16.97 -19.42
N HIS A 23 -15.38 16.84 -18.11
CA HIS A 23 -14.37 16.46 -17.10
C HIS A 23 -15.02 15.61 -16.00
N PHE A 24 -14.37 14.53 -15.59
CA PHE A 24 -14.86 13.70 -14.48
C PHE A 24 -14.74 14.46 -13.16
N SER A 25 -15.58 14.10 -12.20
CA SER A 25 -15.63 14.78 -10.91
C SER A 25 -14.39 14.48 -10.05
N ALA A 26 -13.53 15.49 -9.86
CA ALA A 26 -12.41 15.39 -8.93
C ALA A 26 -12.89 15.24 -7.46
N ASP A 27 -14.07 15.76 -7.13
CA ASP A 27 -14.69 15.55 -5.80
C ASP A 27 -15.06 14.09 -5.56
N ALA A 28 -15.54 13.39 -6.58
CA ALA A 28 -15.85 11.97 -6.48
C ALA A 28 -14.58 11.11 -6.38
N THR A 29 -13.53 11.49 -7.13
CA THR A 29 -12.28 10.72 -7.20
C THR A 29 -11.24 11.11 -6.15
N ARG A 30 -11.49 12.14 -5.32
CA ARG A 30 -10.54 12.65 -4.31
C ARG A 30 -10.05 11.59 -3.31
N TYR A 31 -10.83 10.54 -3.09
CA TYR A 31 -10.49 9.48 -2.14
C TYR A 31 -9.57 8.40 -2.73
N PHE A 32 -9.27 8.44 -4.03
CA PHE A 32 -8.41 7.43 -4.67
C PHE A 32 -7.47 7.98 -5.75
N SER A 33 -7.70 9.15 -6.38
CA SER A 33 -6.79 9.68 -7.41
C SER A 33 -5.36 9.94 -6.91
N GLY A 34 -5.17 10.16 -5.60
CA GLY A 34 -3.84 10.35 -4.99
C GLY A 34 -2.98 9.09 -4.97
N GLU A 35 -3.59 7.90 -5.03
CA GLU A 35 -2.89 6.62 -5.03
C GLU A 35 -1.90 6.51 -6.18
N PHE A 36 -2.27 6.96 -7.36
CA PHE A 36 -1.42 6.92 -8.55
C PHE A 36 -0.10 7.70 -8.37
N ILE A 37 -0.09 8.75 -7.55
CA ILE A 37 1.10 9.55 -7.27
C ILE A 37 2.09 8.77 -6.41
N PHE A 38 1.65 8.23 -5.28
CA PHE A 38 2.58 7.59 -4.36
C PHE A 38 2.83 6.11 -4.66
N MET A 39 1.87 5.38 -5.25
CA MET A 39 2.08 3.97 -5.59
C MET A 39 2.94 3.79 -6.82
N ILE A 40 2.74 4.61 -7.87
CA ILE A 40 3.52 4.50 -9.11
C ILE A 40 4.90 5.15 -8.97
N PHE A 41 5.03 6.23 -8.19
CA PHE A 41 6.27 7.01 -8.10
C PHE A 41 6.89 7.00 -6.69
N GLY A 42 6.12 7.33 -5.66
CA GLY A 42 6.65 7.52 -4.30
C GLY A 42 7.28 6.25 -3.72
N LEU A 43 6.52 5.16 -3.65
CA LEU A 43 6.99 3.89 -3.09
C LEU A 43 8.18 3.28 -3.84
N PRO A 44 8.27 3.33 -5.19
CA PRO A 44 9.51 2.98 -5.89
C PRO A 44 10.71 3.84 -5.48
N GLY A 45 10.51 5.12 -5.18
CA GLY A 45 11.56 5.99 -4.62
C GLY A 45 12.03 5.51 -3.23
N ALA A 46 11.09 5.08 -2.38
CA ALA A 46 11.41 4.47 -1.09
C ALA A 46 12.19 3.15 -1.26
N ALA A 47 11.77 2.29 -2.20
CA ALA A 47 12.46 1.04 -2.52
C ALA A 47 13.90 1.29 -2.96
N LEU A 48 14.12 2.26 -3.84
CA LEU A 48 15.46 2.65 -4.29
C LEU A 48 16.33 3.16 -3.12
N ALA A 49 15.74 3.93 -2.19
CA ALA A 49 16.43 4.40 -1.00
C ALA A 49 16.87 3.25 -0.10
N MET A 50 15.99 2.29 0.17
CA MET A 50 16.31 1.08 0.94
C MET A 50 17.40 0.27 0.25
N TYR A 51 17.30 0.03 -1.06
CA TYR A 51 18.32 -0.66 -1.85
C TYR A 51 19.68 0.00 -1.74
N GLN A 52 19.75 1.32 -1.87
CA GLN A 52 21.03 2.05 -1.78
C GLN A 52 21.64 2.03 -0.38
N CYS A 53 20.80 1.89 0.66
CA CYS A 53 21.25 1.78 2.03
C CYS A 53 21.63 0.36 2.45
N ALA A 54 21.34 -0.66 1.64
CA ALA A 54 21.67 -2.05 1.93
C ALA A 54 23.19 -2.29 2.01
N LYS A 55 23.61 -3.24 2.88
CA LYS A 55 24.99 -3.70 3.00
C LYS A 55 25.47 -4.30 1.68
N PRO A 56 26.73 -4.11 1.26
CA PRO A 56 27.24 -4.63 -0.01
C PRO A 56 26.99 -6.12 -0.21
N GLU A 57 27.16 -6.91 0.84
CA GLU A 57 27.03 -8.38 0.84
C GLU A 57 25.60 -8.83 0.56
N LYS A 58 24.61 -8.09 1.12
CA LYS A 58 23.17 -8.39 1.01
C LYS A 58 22.48 -7.63 -0.13
N LYS A 59 23.20 -6.72 -0.80
CA LYS A 59 22.63 -5.76 -1.76
C LYS A 59 21.97 -6.45 -2.96
N LYS A 60 22.55 -7.53 -3.45
CA LYS A 60 22.00 -8.28 -4.59
C LYS A 60 20.67 -8.93 -4.24
N GLN A 61 20.57 -9.56 -3.06
CA GLN A 61 19.34 -10.20 -2.58
C GLN A 61 18.26 -9.16 -2.27
N ALA A 62 18.60 -8.12 -1.49
CA ALA A 62 17.70 -7.02 -1.19
C ALA A 62 17.20 -6.31 -2.46
N GLY A 63 18.08 -6.12 -3.45
CA GLY A 63 17.73 -5.51 -4.73
C GLY A 63 16.71 -6.31 -5.51
N GLY A 64 16.83 -7.63 -5.58
CA GLY A 64 15.84 -8.49 -6.23
C GLY A 64 14.46 -8.41 -5.55
N LEU A 65 14.44 -8.50 -4.22
CA LEU A 65 13.21 -8.41 -3.42
C LEU A 65 12.53 -7.04 -3.56
N LEU A 66 13.28 -5.96 -3.38
CA LEU A 66 12.75 -4.59 -3.44
C LEU A 66 12.30 -4.22 -4.86
N LEU A 67 13.02 -4.68 -5.90
CA LEU A 67 12.63 -4.44 -7.29
C LEU A 67 11.31 -5.16 -7.61
N SER A 68 11.17 -6.43 -7.24
CA SER A 68 9.94 -7.18 -7.49
C SER A 68 8.74 -6.55 -6.76
N ALA A 69 8.92 -6.13 -5.50
CA ALA A 69 7.89 -5.45 -4.73
C ALA A 69 7.53 -4.07 -5.31
N ALA A 70 8.53 -3.30 -5.76
CA ALA A 70 8.30 -2.01 -6.41
C ALA A 70 7.57 -2.16 -7.75
N LEU A 71 7.93 -3.16 -8.57
CA LEU A 71 7.24 -3.43 -9.83
C LEU A 71 5.79 -3.88 -9.61
N ALA A 72 5.53 -4.73 -8.61
CA ALA A 72 4.17 -5.10 -8.23
C ALA A 72 3.35 -3.88 -7.80
N CYS A 73 3.92 -3.03 -6.93
CA CYS A 73 3.29 -1.78 -6.51
C CYS A 73 2.98 -0.86 -7.70
N MET A 74 3.96 -0.62 -8.57
CA MET A 74 3.78 0.23 -9.76
C MET A 74 2.74 -0.31 -10.73
N ALA A 75 2.79 -1.60 -11.04
CA ALA A 75 1.93 -2.20 -12.06
C ALA A 75 0.50 -2.38 -11.56
N THR A 76 0.34 -2.98 -10.39
CA THR A 76 -0.97 -3.43 -9.89
C THR A 76 -1.46 -2.63 -8.68
N GLY A 77 -0.63 -1.80 -8.06
CA GLY A 77 -0.97 -1.06 -6.84
C GLY A 77 -0.96 -1.93 -5.57
N ILE A 78 -0.39 -3.14 -5.60
CA ILE A 78 -0.23 -3.99 -4.42
C ILE A 78 0.99 -3.50 -3.63
N THR A 79 0.74 -2.78 -2.53
CA THR A 79 1.79 -2.09 -1.76
C THR A 79 2.35 -2.92 -0.61
N GLU A 80 1.60 -3.93 -0.14
CA GLU A 80 1.91 -4.68 1.08
C GLU A 80 3.32 -5.29 1.09
N PRO A 81 3.83 -5.92 0.02
CA PRO A 81 5.19 -6.49 0.07
C PRO A 81 6.25 -5.43 0.32
N LEU A 82 6.05 -4.23 -0.21
CA LEU A 82 6.99 -3.13 -0.02
C LEU A 82 6.78 -2.43 1.33
N GLU A 83 5.55 -2.11 1.69
CA GLU A 83 5.22 -1.43 2.96
C GLU A 83 5.57 -2.28 4.17
N PHE A 84 5.29 -3.57 4.15
CA PHE A 84 5.65 -4.46 5.25
C PHE A 84 7.15 -4.61 5.43
N SER A 85 7.94 -4.41 4.37
CA SER A 85 9.40 -4.44 4.45
C SER A 85 9.98 -3.38 5.39
N PHE A 86 9.28 -2.28 5.62
CA PHE A 86 9.71 -1.23 6.53
C PHE A 86 8.74 -0.96 7.69
N LEU A 87 7.46 -1.29 7.57
CA LEU A 87 6.46 -1.06 8.63
C LEU A 87 6.90 -1.67 9.97
N PHE A 88 7.39 -2.90 9.94
CA PHE A 88 7.70 -3.65 11.18
C PHE A 88 9.10 -3.37 11.73
N VAL A 89 10.03 -2.99 10.87
CA VAL A 89 11.42 -2.74 11.28
C VAL A 89 11.70 -1.26 11.52
N ALA A 90 10.88 -0.39 10.96
CA ALA A 90 11.03 1.06 11.03
C ALA A 90 9.66 1.77 11.01
N PRO A 91 8.84 1.66 12.06
CA PRO A 91 7.49 2.25 12.09
C PRO A 91 7.46 3.75 11.81
N ALA A 92 8.56 4.46 12.11
CA ALA A 92 8.69 5.88 11.80
C ALA A 92 8.69 6.16 10.29
N LEU A 93 9.25 5.26 9.46
CA LEU A 93 9.15 5.36 8.00
C LEU A 93 7.71 5.18 7.52
N PHE A 94 6.96 4.28 8.16
CA PHE A 94 5.55 4.11 7.84
C PHE A 94 4.72 5.33 8.23
N ALA A 95 5.01 5.97 9.37
CA ALA A 95 4.36 7.23 9.74
C ALA A 95 4.59 8.33 8.69
N VAL A 96 5.82 8.43 8.16
CA VAL A 96 6.14 9.34 7.05
C VAL A 96 5.38 8.95 5.78
N GLN A 97 5.30 7.65 5.46
CA GLN A 97 4.51 7.15 4.33
C GLN A 97 3.06 7.61 4.42
N VAL A 98 2.41 7.47 5.58
CA VAL A 98 1.02 7.88 5.80
C VAL A 98 0.83 9.38 5.54
N VAL A 99 1.74 10.22 6.05
CA VAL A 99 1.68 11.68 5.83
C VAL A 99 1.87 12.03 4.36
N LEU A 100 2.83 11.42 3.68
CA LEU A 100 3.09 11.66 2.26
C LEU A 100 1.92 11.16 1.40
N ALA A 101 1.36 9.99 1.69
CA ALA A 101 0.18 9.48 1.00
C ALA A 101 -1.01 10.43 1.18
N GLY A 102 -1.31 10.85 2.41
CA GLY A 102 -2.37 11.84 2.67
C GLY A 102 -2.18 13.13 1.89
N SER A 103 -0.94 13.64 1.81
CA SER A 103 -0.62 14.84 1.01
C SER A 103 -0.81 14.61 -0.49
N ALA A 104 -0.58 13.39 -0.99
CA ALA A 104 -0.80 13.06 -2.40
C ALA A 104 -2.28 13.13 -2.79
N TYR A 105 -3.18 12.65 -1.92
CA TYR A 105 -4.63 12.81 -2.14
C TYR A 105 -5.04 14.29 -2.17
N MET A 106 -4.53 15.08 -1.24
CA MET A 106 -4.80 16.53 -1.20
C MET A 106 -4.33 17.22 -2.49
N ILE A 107 -3.10 16.96 -2.92
CA ILE A 107 -2.52 17.56 -4.14
C ILE A 107 -3.26 17.09 -5.38
N ALA A 108 -3.62 15.81 -5.48
CA ALA A 108 -4.40 15.29 -6.60
C ALA A 108 -5.73 16.03 -6.73
N HIS A 109 -6.43 16.24 -5.62
CA HIS A 109 -7.68 16.98 -5.60
C HIS A 109 -7.49 18.46 -5.97
N MET A 110 -6.51 19.14 -5.38
CA MET A 110 -6.19 20.55 -5.70
C MET A 110 -5.84 20.76 -7.18
N LEU A 111 -5.22 19.78 -7.81
CA LEU A 111 -4.87 19.79 -9.23
C LEU A 111 -5.99 19.29 -10.13
N ASN A 112 -7.19 19.06 -9.59
CA ASN A 112 -8.34 18.57 -10.33
C ASN A 112 -8.05 17.30 -11.13
N ILE A 113 -7.30 16.37 -10.52
CA ILE A 113 -7.02 15.04 -11.09
C ILE A 113 -8.23 14.15 -10.81
N ALA A 114 -8.80 13.57 -11.87
CA ALA A 114 -10.01 12.76 -11.78
C ALA A 114 -9.82 11.40 -12.48
N VAL A 115 -8.83 10.64 -12.03
CA VAL A 115 -8.54 9.29 -12.53
C VAL A 115 -9.36 8.29 -11.72
N GLY A 116 -10.04 7.37 -12.40
CA GLY A 116 -10.85 6.33 -11.78
C GLY A 116 -10.03 5.16 -11.25
N LEU A 117 -10.68 4.33 -10.47
CA LEU A 117 -10.09 3.16 -9.82
C LEU A 117 -11.08 2.00 -9.84
N THR A 118 -10.61 0.80 -10.20
CA THR A 118 -11.36 -0.45 -9.99
C THR A 118 -10.79 -1.29 -8.88
N PHE A 119 -9.50 -1.57 -8.98
CA PHE A 119 -8.80 -2.49 -8.09
C PHE A 119 -7.84 -1.76 -7.16
N SER A 120 -6.90 -0.98 -7.70
CA SER A 120 -5.85 -0.31 -6.92
C SER A 120 -5.15 0.79 -7.72
N GLY A 121 -4.43 1.69 -7.04
CA GLY A 121 -3.73 2.84 -7.60
C GLY A 121 -2.48 2.52 -8.45
N GLY A 122 -2.44 1.37 -9.11
CA GLY A 122 -1.35 0.97 -9.99
C GLY A 122 -1.50 1.49 -11.42
N PHE A 123 -0.46 1.23 -12.22
CA PHE A 123 -0.39 1.68 -13.63
C PHE A 123 -1.53 1.11 -14.48
N LEU A 124 -2.05 -0.09 -14.18
CA LEU A 124 -3.15 -0.68 -14.95
C LEU A 124 -4.39 0.19 -14.88
N ASP A 125 -4.85 0.58 -13.69
CA ASP A 125 -6.01 1.45 -13.53
C ASP A 125 -5.71 2.87 -14.02
N PHE A 126 -4.49 3.37 -13.81
CA PHE A 126 -4.05 4.65 -14.34
C PHE A 126 -4.14 4.71 -15.88
N PHE A 127 -3.73 3.65 -16.56
CA PHE A 127 -3.82 3.54 -18.00
C PHE A 127 -5.27 3.50 -18.48
N LEU A 128 -6.10 2.61 -17.89
CA LEU A 128 -7.48 2.41 -18.32
C LEU A 128 -8.39 3.62 -18.05
N PHE A 129 -8.28 4.19 -16.84
CA PHE A 129 -9.19 5.21 -16.34
C PHE A 129 -8.59 6.62 -16.31
N GLY A 130 -7.31 6.75 -16.59
CA GLY A 130 -6.61 8.02 -16.76
C GLY A 130 -6.27 8.28 -18.21
N ILE A 131 -5.30 7.54 -18.75
CA ILE A 131 -4.69 7.80 -20.05
C ILE A 131 -5.70 7.59 -21.19
N LEU A 132 -6.38 6.43 -21.23
CA LEU A 132 -7.34 6.10 -22.29
C LEU A 132 -8.57 7.03 -22.31
N GLN A 133 -8.94 7.60 -21.17
CA GLN A 133 -10.05 8.55 -21.10
C GLN A 133 -9.68 9.96 -21.57
N GLY A 134 -8.39 10.21 -21.75
CA GLY A 134 -7.87 11.48 -22.23
C GLY A 134 -7.66 12.53 -21.13
N ASN A 135 -6.67 13.40 -21.36
CA ASN A 135 -6.28 14.40 -20.37
C ASN A 135 -7.37 15.47 -20.11
N ALA A 136 -8.20 15.76 -21.10
CA ALA A 136 -9.29 16.71 -20.93
C ALA A 136 -10.28 16.28 -19.85
N LYS A 137 -10.55 14.97 -19.74
CA LYS A 137 -11.51 14.40 -18.79
C LYS A 137 -10.92 14.07 -17.43
N THR A 138 -9.64 13.71 -17.36
CA THR A 138 -9.03 13.14 -16.15
C THR A 138 -7.90 13.97 -15.57
N SER A 139 -7.35 14.93 -16.33
CA SER A 139 -6.14 15.68 -15.97
C SER A 139 -4.94 14.78 -15.58
N TRP A 140 -4.87 13.57 -16.16
CA TRP A 140 -3.86 12.56 -15.79
C TRP A 140 -2.41 13.01 -15.99
N MET A 141 -2.15 13.88 -16.98
CA MET A 141 -0.79 14.39 -17.23
C MET A 141 -0.20 15.13 -16.04
N ARG A 142 -1.03 15.67 -15.13
CA ARG A 142 -0.59 16.34 -13.90
C ARG A 142 -0.02 15.37 -12.88
N VAL A 143 -0.38 14.08 -12.94
CA VAL A 143 0.19 13.04 -12.08
C VAL A 143 1.69 12.86 -12.30
N ILE A 144 2.17 13.02 -13.55
CA ILE A 144 3.56 12.75 -13.90
C ILE A 144 4.54 13.71 -13.18
N PRO A 145 4.43 15.05 -13.34
CA PRO A 145 5.37 15.96 -12.67
C PRO A 145 5.27 15.87 -11.14
N VAL A 146 4.08 15.73 -10.59
CA VAL A 146 3.88 15.55 -9.16
C VAL A 146 4.48 14.22 -8.70
N GLY A 147 4.26 13.15 -9.45
CA GLY A 147 4.84 11.84 -9.17
C GLY A 147 6.38 11.86 -9.15
N ILE A 148 7.01 12.54 -10.11
CA ILE A 148 8.48 12.70 -10.12
C ILE A 148 8.96 13.42 -8.86
N ILE A 149 8.27 14.47 -8.43
CA ILE A 149 8.58 15.16 -7.17
C ILE A 149 8.46 14.21 -5.99
N TYR A 150 7.37 13.42 -5.94
CA TYR A 150 7.15 12.43 -4.88
C TYR A 150 8.20 11.32 -4.88
N PHE A 151 8.64 10.85 -6.06
CA PHE A 151 9.74 9.88 -6.17
C PHE A 151 10.99 10.37 -5.45
N PHE A 152 11.43 11.60 -5.74
CA PHE A 152 12.60 12.18 -5.09
C PHE A 152 12.36 12.49 -3.61
N LEU A 153 11.18 12.96 -3.25
CA LEU A 153 10.80 13.25 -1.87
C LEU A 153 10.89 11.97 -1.00
N TYR A 154 10.27 10.87 -1.45
CA TYR A 154 10.36 9.57 -0.79
C TYR A 154 11.80 9.08 -0.72
N TYR A 155 12.52 9.14 -1.84
CA TYR A 155 13.91 8.71 -1.92
C TYR A 155 14.81 9.42 -0.89
N PHE A 156 14.78 10.74 -0.84
CA PHE A 156 15.63 11.50 0.05
C PHE A 156 15.22 11.35 1.52
N ILE A 157 13.94 11.39 1.84
CA ILE A 157 13.45 11.25 3.21
C ILE A 157 13.79 9.87 3.75
N PHE A 158 13.47 8.80 3.00
CA PHE A 158 13.77 7.44 3.41
C PHE A 158 15.26 7.20 3.58
N LYS A 159 16.07 7.62 2.61
CA LYS A 159 17.53 7.49 2.68
C LYS A 159 18.13 8.22 3.88
N PHE A 160 17.66 9.45 4.14
CA PHE A 160 18.11 10.24 5.29
C PHE A 160 17.73 9.54 6.61
N MET A 161 16.48 9.12 6.76
CA MET A 161 15.99 8.49 7.98
C MET A 161 16.65 7.13 8.24
N ILE A 162 16.78 6.29 7.21
CA ILE A 162 17.45 4.98 7.33
C ILE A 162 18.89 5.15 7.84
N LYS A 163 19.61 6.11 7.28
CA LYS A 163 21.02 6.37 7.70
C LYS A 163 21.11 7.02 9.07
N LYS A 164 20.23 7.99 9.37
CA LYS A 164 20.28 8.74 10.63
C LYS A 164 19.91 7.89 11.84
N PHE A 165 18.88 7.04 11.69
CA PHE A 165 18.35 6.23 12.79
C PHE A 165 18.79 4.75 12.71
N ASP A 166 19.66 4.42 11.77
CA ASP A 166 20.17 3.06 11.53
C ASP A 166 19.07 2.01 11.44
N PHE A 167 17.98 2.31 10.72
CA PHE A 167 16.87 1.37 10.55
C PHE A 167 17.33 0.11 9.81
N LYS A 168 16.90 -1.05 10.30
CA LYS A 168 17.22 -2.37 9.77
C LYS A 168 16.29 -2.76 8.62
N THR A 169 16.20 -1.91 7.60
CA THR A 169 15.45 -2.17 6.37
C THR A 169 16.09 -3.32 5.57
N PRO A 170 15.39 -3.89 4.55
CA PRO A 170 15.91 -5.02 3.78
C PRO A 170 17.34 -4.80 3.28
N GLY A 171 18.22 -5.76 3.59
CA GLY A 171 19.65 -5.70 3.31
C GLY A 171 20.50 -4.95 4.36
N ARG A 172 19.89 -4.47 5.45
CA ARG A 172 20.59 -3.87 6.60
C ARG A 172 20.45 -4.67 7.89
N GLU A 173 19.78 -5.81 7.81
CA GLU A 173 19.62 -6.72 8.95
C GLU A 173 21.01 -7.17 9.46
N ASP A 174 21.04 -7.65 10.72
CA ASP A 174 22.23 -8.24 11.29
C ASP A 174 22.66 -9.50 10.50
N ASP A 175 23.92 -9.89 10.61
CA ASP A 175 24.51 -10.88 9.68
C ASP A 175 23.87 -12.27 9.80
N ASP A 176 23.30 -12.59 10.94
CA ASP A 176 22.61 -13.85 11.21
C ASP A 176 21.15 -13.88 10.70
N VAL A 177 20.64 -12.78 10.15
CA VAL A 177 19.26 -12.68 9.67
C VAL A 177 19.21 -12.68 8.15
N GLU A 178 18.40 -13.59 7.58
CA GLU A 178 18.18 -13.64 6.15
C GLU A 178 17.38 -12.42 5.65
N THR A 179 17.81 -11.84 4.55
CA THR A 179 17.11 -10.72 3.91
C THR A 179 15.84 -11.23 3.26
N LYS A 180 14.67 -10.85 3.80
CA LYS A 180 13.36 -11.22 3.24
C LYS A 180 12.38 -10.06 3.30
N LEU A 181 11.35 -10.13 2.48
CA LEU A 181 10.16 -9.28 2.63
C LEU A 181 9.21 -9.94 3.63
N TYR A 182 8.77 -9.17 4.61
CA TYR A 182 7.82 -9.67 5.60
C TYR A 182 6.45 -9.87 4.96
N THR A 183 5.85 -11.02 5.22
CA THR A 183 4.49 -11.34 4.83
C THR A 183 3.53 -11.15 6.01
N LYS A 184 2.23 -11.14 5.75
CA LYS A 184 1.21 -11.10 6.80
C LYS A 184 1.33 -12.31 7.77
N ALA A 185 1.76 -13.47 7.25
CA ALA A 185 2.01 -14.67 8.06
C ALA A 185 3.19 -14.48 9.02
N ASP A 186 4.29 -13.85 8.57
CA ASP A 186 5.45 -13.53 9.42
C ASP A 186 5.06 -12.60 10.58
N VAL A 187 4.15 -11.68 10.32
CA VAL A 187 3.64 -10.74 11.33
C VAL A 187 2.79 -11.46 12.38
N ASN A 188 1.90 -12.33 11.93
CA ASN A 188 1.06 -13.10 12.85
C ASN A 188 1.91 -14.03 13.72
N ALA A 189 2.87 -14.75 13.14
CA ALA A 189 3.81 -15.57 13.89
C ALA A 189 4.62 -14.75 14.92
N ARG A 190 5.01 -13.52 14.60
CA ARG A 190 5.73 -12.63 15.52
C ARG A 190 4.83 -12.11 16.65
N LYS A 191 3.57 -11.79 16.35
CA LYS A 191 2.56 -11.42 17.35
C LYS A 191 2.24 -12.58 18.30
N GLU A 192 2.13 -13.78 17.77
CA GLU A 192 1.92 -14.99 18.57
C GLU A 192 3.11 -15.28 19.49
N ALA A 193 4.35 -15.10 19.00
CA ALA A 193 5.55 -15.24 19.80
C ALA A 193 5.68 -14.16 20.90
N GLN A 194 5.22 -12.94 20.64
CA GLN A 194 5.17 -11.87 21.65
C GLN A 194 4.01 -12.04 22.63
N ASN A 195 2.87 -12.52 22.19
CA ASN A 195 1.71 -12.79 23.05
C ASN A 195 1.85 -14.12 23.82
N GLY A 196 2.67 -15.06 23.34
CA GLY A 196 3.02 -16.28 24.06
C GLY A 196 3.88 -16.04 25.30
N ALA A 197 4.41 -14.82 25.49
CA ALA A 197 5.08 -14.38 26.72
C ALA A 197 4.11 -13.71 27.73
N VAL A 198 2.84 -13.53 27.38
CA VAL A 198 1.78 -13.03 28.27
C VAL A 198 0.80 -14.16 28.52
N GLU A 199 1.00 -14.81 29.64
CA GLU A 199 0.10 -15.71 30.40
C GLU A 199 -0.91 -16.57 29.60
N ALA A 200 -0.68 -17.87 29.60
CA ALA A 200 -1.70 -18.90 29.50
C ALA A 200 -2.77 -18.67 30.59
N GLY A 201 -3.87 -17.98 30.28
CA GLY A 201 -4.89 -17.87 31.30
C GLY A 201 -6.07 -16.91 31.10
N SER A 202 -6.34 -16.34 29.95
CA SER A 202 -7.64 -15.70 29.75
C SER A 202 -8.30 -16.19 28.44
N SER A 203 -9.08 -17.24 28.52
CA SER A 203 -10.02 -17.59 27.47
C SER A 203 -11.11 -16.51 27.43
N ASP A 204 -11.15 -15.75 26.33
CA ASP A 204 -12.27 -14.86 26.06
C ASP A 204 -13.55 -15.70 25.96
N PRO A 205 -14.59 -15.45 26.80
CA PRO A 205 -15.81 -16.25 26.82
C PRO A 205 -16.55 -16.28 25.47
N VAL A 206 -16.36 -15.26 24.64
CA VAL A 206 -16.96 -15.22 23.28
C VAL A 206 -16.23 -16.20 22.36
N SER A 207 -14.90 -16.22 22.37
CA SER A 207 -14.08 -17.14 21.59
C SER A 207 -14.34 -18.60 22.00
N GLU A 208 -14.53 -18.86 23.30
CA GLU A 208 -14.87 -20.18 23.80
C GLU A 208 -16.27 -20.65 23.37
N ALA A 209 -17.26 -19.76 23.41
CA ALA A 209 -18.62 -20.05 22.95
C ALA A 209 -18.66 -20.33 21.44
N ILE A 210 -17.92 -19.57 20.61
CA ILE A 210 -17.80 -19.80 19.17
C ILE A 210 -17.13 -21.15 18.90
N THR A 211 -16.02 -21.46 19.57
CA THR A 211 -15.31 -22.74 19.42
C THR A 211 -16.18 -23.92 19.79
N ARG A 212 -16.99 -23.80 20.85
CA ARG A 212 -17.96 -24.81 21.28
C ARG A 212 -19.08 -24.98 20.28
N GLY A 213 -19.61 -23.87 19.73
CA GLY A 213 -20.65 -23.89 18.69
C GLY A 213 -20.20 -24.54 17.36
N LEU A 214 -18.89 -24.50 17.08
CA LEU A 214 -18.26 -25.15 15.92
C LEU A 214 -17.89 -26.63 16.16
N GLY A 215 -18.27 -27.22 17.29
CA GLY A 215 -18.00 -28.62 17.63
C GLY A 215 -16.70 -28.86 18.39
N GLY A 216 -16.06 -27.80 18.88
CA GLY A 216 -14.85 -27.85 19.69
C GLY A 216 -13.56 -27.88 18.88
N LYS A 217 -12.42 -27.71 19.56
CA LYS A 217 -11.07 -27.61 18.94
C LYS A 217 -10.71 -28.76 18.00
N LYS A 218 -11.21 -29.96 18.25
CA LYS A 218 -10.93 -31.15 17.43
C LYS A 218 -11.63 -31.11 16.06
N ASN A 219 -12.64 -30.30 15.92
CA ASN A 219 -13.41 -30.15 14.68
C ASN A 219 -12.95 -28.99 13.81
N ILE A 220 -11.98 -28.22 14.27
CA ILE A 220 -11.43 -27.05 13.58
C ILE A 220 -10.04 -27.44 13.09
N SER A 221 -9.86 -27.51 11.76
CA SER A 221 -8.58 -27.86 11.11
C SER A 221 -7.72 -26.61 10.85
N ASP A 222 -8.36 -25.49 10.58
CA ASP A 222 -7.67 -24.24 10.27
C ASP A 222 -8.57 -23.04 10.62
N VAL A 223 -7.97 -21.94 11.02
CA VAL A 223 -8.67 -20.67 11.29
C VAL A 223 -7.96 -19.55 10.56
N ASP A 224 -8.60 -18.98 9.55
CA ASP A 224 -8.16 -17.79 8.86
C ASP A 224 -9.10 -16.62 9.16
N CYS A 225 -8.52 -15.45 9.40
CA CYS A 225 -9.27 -14.23 9.72
C CYS A 225 -9.26 -13.27 8.53
N CYS A 226 -10.42 -13.15 7.89
CA CYS A 226 -10.65 -12.13 6.88
C CYS A 226 -11.42 -10.95 7.52
N ALA A 227 -11.21 -9.73 7.02
CA ALA A 227 -11.90 -8.54 7.52
C ALA A 227 -13.44 -8.62 7.45
N THR A 228 -13.99 -9.51 6.60
CA THR A 228 -15.43 -9.63 6.34
C THR A 228 -16.03 -10.97 6.72
N ARG A 229 -15.23 -12.02 6.95
CA ARG A 229 -15.74 -13.35 7.35
C ARG A 229 -14.65 -14.22 7.99
N LEU A 230 -15.09 -15.11 8.90
CA LEU A 230 -14.30 -16.25 9.39
C LEU A 230 -14.32 -17.38 8.33
N ARG A 231 -13.19 -17.97 8.06
CA ARG A 231 -13.05 -19.18 7.25
C ARG A 231 -12.56 -20.33 8.09
#